data_2812ba2d22aef64322b7d208999d6af2
#
_entry.id   2812ba2d22aef64322b7d208999d6af2
#
_cell.length_a   1.000
_cell.length_b   1.000
_cell.length_c   1.000
_cell.angle_alpha   90.00
_cell.angle_beta   90.00
_cell.angle_gamma   90.00
#
_symmetry.space_group_name_H-M   'P 1'
#
loop_
_entity.id
_entity.type
_entity.pdbx_description
1 polymer ?
#
loop_
_entity_poly.entity_id
_entity_poly.type
_entity_poly.pdbx_seq_one_letter_code
_entity_poly.pdbx_strand_id
1 'polypeptide(L)'
;MKTFRYLIAGLLLLAALPSQSKEEEISVSRSWGKLSGTLTVPDEGSDAAVLIIAGSGPTDRNGNSGSGLITNTYYMLARALEKEGIASLRYDKQGIGGSRYQDPELYKQEDRLRLADYIADAEALTDYLKERGFLITILARHSEGSLAAMAAATESPDGAAVISLAGAGYPIDEILQLQLTRELISYNPGLILNVQSILSRLKQGKTTEDIPAILQGIFRPSAQPYLISWMQYDPREVIRQVKQPVLIVNGDNDIQISADNAEALAQARPDADKVIVEGMTHLLKQSEVTDPQRQKTTIYMDAAAPVSEKLVTVMADFIRRI
;
A
#
# COMPACT_ATOMS: atom_id res chain seq x y z
N MET A 1 15.15 -78.52 9.40
CA MET A 1 14.17 -77.56 8.90
C MET A 1 14.49 -76.22 9.54
N LYS A 2 15.04 -75.26 8.76
CA LYS A 2 15.41 -73.92 9.23
C LYS A 2 14.36 -72.94 8.74
N THR A 3 13.57 -72.35 9.63
CA THR A 3 12.55 -71.34 9.35
C THR A 3 13.20 -69.98 9.25
N PHE A 4 13.14 -69.35 8.07
CA PHE A 4 13.57 -67.98 7.80
C PHE A 4 12.43 -67.04 8.20
N ARG A 5 12.68 -66.15 9.17
CA ARG A 5 11.74 -65.05 9.52
C ARG A 5 12.15 -63.83 8.72
N TYR A 6 11.32 -63.38 7.80
CA TYR A 6 11.44 -62.09 7.13
C TYR A 6 10.90 -60.99 8.03
N LEU A 7 11.80 -60.10 8.44
CA LEU A 7 11.44 -58.81 9.06
C LEU A 7 11.09 -57.83 7.94
N ILE A 8 9.83 -57.47 7.81
CA ILE A 8 9.36 -56.36 6.94
C ILE A 8 9.51 -55.08 7.76
N ALA A 9 10.53 -54.24 7.45
CA ALA A 9 10.65 -52.91 7.95
C ALA A 9 9.70 -52.00 7.14
N GLY A 10 8.55 -51.66 7.71
CA GLY A 10 7.66 -50.68 7.13
C GLY A 10 8.25 -49.27 7.23
N LEU A 11 8.64 -48.71 6.11
CA LEU A 11 9.01 -47.29 6.00
C LEU A 11 7.73 -46.48 6.04
N LEU A 12 7.39 -45.85 7.18
CA LEU A 12 6.37 -44.81 7.27
C LEU A 12 6.88 -43.58 6.56
N LEU A 13 6.46 -43.37 5.31
CA LEU A 13 6.51 -42.07 4.67
C LEU A 13 5.53 -41.17 5.41
N LEU A 14 6.01 -40.32 6.28
CA LEU A 14 5.26 -39.14 6.71
C LEU A 14 5.13 -38.23 5.47
N ALA A 15 3.99 -38.32 4.81
CA ALA A 15 3.59 -37.29 3.86
C ALA A 15 3.39 -36.00 4.69
N ALA A 16 4.29 -35.03 4.51
CA ALA A 16 4.09 -33.68 5.00
C ALA A 16 2.81 -33.17 4.36
N LEU A 17 1.75 -33.01 5.15
CA LEU A 17 0.53 -32.29 4.72
C LEU A 17 1.00 -30.88 4.33
N PRO A 18 0.48 -30.30 3.22
CA PRO A 18 0.79 -28.95 2.88
C PRO A 18 0.36 -28.07 4.06
N SER A 19 1.31 -27.35 4.62
CA SER A 19 1.11 -26.35 5.65
C SER A 19 0.02 -25.39 5.20
N GLN A 20 -1.07 -25.33 5.95
CA GLN A 20 -2.16 -24.37 5.73
C GLN A 20 -1.83 -23.14 6.53
N SER A 21 -1.37 -22.09 5.86
CA SER A 21 -1.16 -20.78 6.47
C SER A 21 -2.36 -20.36 7.31
N LYS A 22 -2.11 -19.83 8.48
CA LYS A 22 -3.16 -19.32 9.35
C LYS A 22 -3.50 -17.88 8.97
N GLU A 23 -4.57 -17.70 8.20
CA GLU A 23 -5.22 -16.41 8.04
C GLU A 23 -6.24 -16.20 9.17
N GLU A 24 -6.13 -15.07 9.84
CA GLU A 24 -7.02 -14.67 10.95
C GLU A 24 -7.71 -13.35 10.59
N GLU A 25 -9.03 -13.34 10.64
CA GLU A 25 -9.81 -12.10 10.54
C GLU A 25 -9.67 -11.30 11.82
N ILE A 26 -9.30 -10.01 11.67
CA ILE A 26 -9.14 -9.10 12.79
C ILE A 26 -10.16 -7.95 12.76
N SER A 27 -10.41 -7.38 13.93
CA SER A 27 -11.23 -6.18 14.07
C SER A 27 -10.65 -5.27 15.14
N VAL A 28 -10.41 -4.00 14.79
CA VAL A 28 -9.93 -2.97 15.72
C VAL A 28 -10.98 -1.88 15.83
N SER A 29 -11.42 -1.58 17.06
CA SER A 29 -12.42 -0.56 17.34
C SER A 29 -11.85 0.84 17.11
N ARG A 30 -12.65 1.71 16.49
CA ARG A 30 -12.34 3.12 16.25
C ARG A 30 -13.51 3.99 16.69
N SER A 31 -13.27 5.28 16.94
CA SER A 31 -14.34 6.23 17.31
C SER A 31 -15.46 6.35 16.26
N TRP A 32 -15.14 6.11 14.99
CA TRP A 32 -16.08 6.14 13.88
C TRP A 32 -16.76 4.78 13.62
N GLY A 33 -16.24 3.67 14.18
CA GLY A 33 -16.74 2.32 13.92
C GLY A 33 -15.66 1.27 14.15
N LYS A 34 -15.31 0.50 13.11
CA LYS A 34 -14.27 -0.52 13.21
C LYS A 34 -13.43 -0.64 11.94
N LEU A 35 -12.15 -0.90 12.12
CA LEU A 35 -11.27 -1.45 11.09
C LEU A 35 -11.41 -2.97 11.04
N SER A 36 -11.37 -3.52 9.84
CA SER A 36 -11.37 -4.96 9.59
C SER A 36 -10.18 -5.32 8.71
N GLY A 37 -9.50 -6.41 9.02
CA GLY A 37 -8.31 -6.84 8.32
C GLY A 37 -8.12 -8.34 8.37
N THR A 38 -7.07 -8.81 7.72
CA THR A 38 -6.63 -10.21 7.75
C THR A 38 -5.15 -10.23 8.13
N LEU A 39 -4.87 -10.91 9.24
CA LEU A 39 -3.52 -11.22 9.70
C LEU A 39 -3.12 -12.58 9.13
N THR A 40 -2.05 -12.59 8.33
CA THR A 40 -1.44 -13.80 7.79
C THR A 40 -0.18 -14.11 8.60
N VAL A 41 -0.11 -15.28 9.21
CA VAL A 41 1.02 -15.70 10.05
C VAL A 41 1.61 -16.99 9.49
N PRO A 42 2.93 -17.07 9.29
CA PRO A 42 3.62 -18.32 8.94
C PRO A 42 3.39 -19.40 10.01
N ASP A 43 3.40 -20.67 9.61
CA ASP A 43 3.14 -21.80 10.54
C ASP A 43 4.14 -21.88 11.69
N GLU A 44 5.39 -21.53 11.43
CA GLU A 44 6.47 -21.52 12.42
C GLU A 44 6.42 -20.28 13.33
N GLY A 45 5.44 -19.37 13.10
CA GLY A 45 5.36 -18.07 13.74
C GLY A 45 6.25 -17.03 13.06
N SER A 46 6.26 -15.82 13.60
CA SER A 46 7.14 -14.72 13.16
C SER A 46 7.26 -13.69 14.26
N ASP A 47 8.47 -13.20 14.52
CA ASP A 47 8.70 -12.06 15.41
C ASP A 47 8.39 -10.73 14.71
N ALA A 48 8.42 -10.72 13.38
CA ALA A 48 8.19 -9.55 12.55
C ALA A 48 6.80 -9.61 11.87
N ALA A 49 6.10 -8.47 11.85
CA ALA A 49 4.87 -8.30 11.10
C ALA A 49 4.92 -7.04 10.22
N VAL A 50 4.51 -7.20 8.97
CA VAL A 50 4.38 -6.11 8.00
C VAL A 50 2.94 -5.62 7.96
N LEU A 51 2.69 -4.38 8.36
CA LEU A 51 1.41 -3.72 8.10
C LEU A 51 1.39 -3.19 6.66
N ILE A 52 0.59 -3.83 5.80
CA ILE A 52 0.43 -3.44 4.40
C ILE A 52 -0.68 -2.39 4.30
N ILE A 53 -0.32 -1.18 3.87
CA ILE A 53 -1.25 -0.06 3.80
C ILE A 53 -1.49 0.35 2.35
N ALA A 54 -2.77 0.36 1.99
CA ALA A 54 -3.22 0.62 0.63
C ALA A 54 -2.93 2.04 0.13
N GLY A 55 -2.79 2.17 -1.18
CA GLY A 55 -2.74 3.44 -1.90
C GLY A 55 -4.07 4.20 -1.91
N SER A 56 -4.18 5.19 -2.81
CA SER A 56 -5.35 6.07 -2.94
C SER A 56 -6.63 5.33 -3.38
N GLY A 57 -7.76 5.96 -3.09
CA GLY A 57 -9.07 5.46 -3.46
C GLY A 57 -9.68 4.44 -2.50
N PRO A 58 -10.88 3.92 -2.84
CA PRO A 58 -11.65 2.99 -2.01
C PRO A 58 -11.12 1.55 -2.16
N THR A 59 -9.93 1.31 -1.63
CA THR A 59 -9.20 0.05 -1.79
C THR A 59 -9.43 -0.88 -0.60
N ASP A 60 -9.77 -2.13 -0.89
CA ASP A 60 -9.92 -3.17 0.11
C ASP A 60 -8.56 -3.78 0.53
N ARG A 61 -8.59 -4.67 1.51
CA ARG A 61 -7.42 -5.36 2.07
C ARG A 61 -6.63 -6.21 1.07
N ASN A 62 -7.25 -6.57 -0.05
CA ASN A 62 -6.61 -7.37 -1.09
C ASN A 62 -5.98 -6.53 -2.22
N GLY A 63 -6.22 -5.21 -2.19
CA GLY A 63 -5.77 -4.30 -3.24
C GLY A 63 -6.78 -4.11 -4.35
N ASN A 64 -8.05 -4.45 -4.11
CA ASN A 64 -9.13 -4.30 -5.08
C ASN A 64 -9.92 -3.03 -4.82
N SER A 65 -10.53 -2.48 -5.86
CA SER A 65 -11.36 -1.29 -5.77
C SER A 65 -12.78 -1.57 -6.25
N GLY A 66 -13.77 -0.99 -5.56
CA GLY A 66 -15.18 -1.08 -5.93
C GLY A 66 -15.52 -0.55 -7.32
N SER A 67 -14.59 0.15 -7.98
CA SER A 67 -14.71 0.59 -9.38
C SER A 67 -14.43 -0.50 -10.42
N GLY A 68 -14.28 -1.75 -10.01
CA GLY A 68 -14.04 -2.91 -10.88
C GLY A 68 -12.57 -3.25 -11.12
N LEU A 69 -11.64 -2.57 -10.46
CA LEU A 69 -10.23 -2.92 -10.49
C LEU A 69 -9.97 -4.06 -9.50
N ILE A 70 -9.70 -5.26 -10.01
CA ILE A 70 -9.37 -6.44 -9.21
C ILE A 70 -7.92 -6.82 -9.46
N THR A 71 -7.03 -6.51 -8.51
CA THR A 71 -5.59 -6.73 -8.65
C THR A 71 -5.06 -7.83 -7.76
N ASN A 72 -5.68 -8.06 -6.60
CA ASN A 72 -5.22 -8.96 -5.53
C ASN A 72 -3.76 -8.70 -5.07
N THR A 73 -3.23 -7.52 -5.34
CA THR A 73 -1.80 -7.21 -5.11
C THR A 73 -1.39 -7.42 -3.65
N TYR A 74 -2.18 -6.92 -2.70
CA TYR A 74 -1.82 -7.04 -1.27
C TYR A 74 -2.05 -8.44 -0.73
N TYR A 75 -3.05 -9.16 -1.24
CA TYR A 75 -3.21 -10.58 -0.95
C TYR A 75 -1.99 -11.37 -1.41
N MET A 76 -1.55 -11.17 -2.66
CA MET A 76 -0.37 -11.86 -3.20
C MET A 76 0.91 -11.49 -2.46
N LEU A 77 1.07 -10.20 -2.10
CA LEU A 77 2.22 -9.75 -1.31
C LEU A 77 2.25 -10.43 0.06
N ALA A 78 1.12 -10.49 0.76
CA ALA A 78 1.02 -11.15 2.05
C ALA A 78 1.37 -12.64 1.96
N ARG A 79 0.88 -13.34 0.92
CA ARG A 79 1.20 -14.75 0.68
C ARG A 79 2.66 -14.99 0.30
N ALA A 80 3.27 -14.02 -0.36
CA ALA A 80 4.70 -14.09 -0.70
C ALA A 80 5.59 -13.86 0.53
N LEU A 81 5.26 -12.87 1.38
CA LEU A 81 5.96 -12.60 2.64
C LEU A 81 5.85 -13.78 3.62
N GLU A 82 4.70 -14.42 3.69
CA GLU A 82 4.50 -15.62 4.49
C GLU A 82 5.48 -16.74 4.13
N LYS A 83 5.72 -16.99 2.83
CA LYS A 83 6.69 -17.96 2.36
C LYS A 83 8.14 -17.61 2.77
N GLU A 84 8.40 -16.33 3.02
CA GLU A 84 9.67 -15.83 3.56
C GLU A 84 9.73 -15.88 5.10
N GLY A 85 8.70 -16.44 5.77
CA GLY A 85 8.62 -16.51 7.24
C GLY A 85 8.22 -15.20 7.90
N ILE A 86 7.59 -14.26 7.17
CA ILE A 86 7.23 -12.93 7.65
C ILE A 86 5.71 -12.82 7.74
N ALA A 87 5.19 -12.47 8.93
CA ALA A 87 3.78 -12.19 9.10
C ALA A 87 3.38 -10.87 8.44
N SER A 88 2.11 -10.75 8.05
CA SER A 88 1.59 -9.50 7.50
C SER A 88 0.13 -9.25 7.88
N LEU A 89 -0.20 -7.99 8.10
CA LEU A 89 -1.57 -7.51 8.31
C LEU A 89 -1.96 -6.60 7.14
N ARG A 90 -3.05 -6.94 6.47
CA ARG A 90 -3.71 -6.13 5.44
C ARG A 90 -5.12 -5.79 5.88
N TYR A 91 -5.60 -4.60 5.60
CA TYR A 91 -6.89 -4.13 6.12
C TYR A 91 -7.69 -3.35 5.07
N ASP A 92 -8.99 -3.31 5.26
CA ASP A 92 -9.89 -2.47 4.48
C ASP A 92 -9.82 -1.03 4.98
N LYS A 93 -9.70 -0.08 4.06
CA LYS A 93 -9.74 1.35 4.43
C LYS A 93 -11.07 1.72 5.07
N GLN A 94 -11.12 2.81 5.80
CA GLN A 94 -12.31 3.35 6.46
C GLN A 94 -13.51 3.43 5.51
N GLY A 95 -14.63 2.80 5.89
CA GLY A 95 -15.86 2.73 5.07
C GLY A 95 -15.84 1.70 3.94
N ILE A 96 -14.76 0.91 3.78
CA ILE A 96 -14.60 -0.09 2.71
C ILE A 96 -14.70 -1.50 3.30
N GLY A 97 -15.23 -2.44 2.51
CA GLY A 97 -15.27 -3.85 2.85
C GLY A 97 -15.86 -4.15 4.22
N GLY A 98 -15.05 -4.75 5.11
CA GLY A 98 -15.41 -5.03 6.49
C GLY A 98 -15.22 -3.86 7.47
N SER A 99 -14.49 -2.81 7.06
CA SER A 99 -14.27 -1.60 7.87
C SER A 99 -15.47 -0.68 7.78
N ARG A 100 -16.37 -0.76 8.76
CA ARG A 100 -17.68 -0.14 8.70
C ARG A 100 -17.85 0.97 9.72
N TYR A 101 -18.51 2.03 9.31
CA TYR A 101 -18.99 3.07 10.21
C TYR A 101 -20.06 2.51 11.17
N GLN A 102 -20.01 2.95 12.42
CA GLN A 102 -21.06 2.65 13.39
C GLN A 102 -22.36 3.43 13.05
N ASP A 103 -22.21 4.69 12.59
CA ASP A 103 -23.30 5.49 12.09
C ASP A 103 -23.36 5.44 10.55
N PRO A 104 -24.44 4.89 9.93
CA PRO A 104 -24.59 4.81 8.47
C PRO A 104 -24.56 6.17 7.77
N GLU A 105 -24.91 7.29 8.45
CA GLU A 105 -24.86 8.62 7.85
C GLU A 105 -23.45 9.07 7.49
N LEU A 106 -22.43 8.50 8.13
CA LEU A 106 -21.02 8.79 7.82
C LEU A 106 -20.63 8.36 6.41
N TYR A 107 -21.31 7.38 5.81
CA TYR A 107 -21.07 7.00 4.40
C TYR A 107 -21.41 8.12 3.40
N LYS A 108 -22.24 9.08 3.81
CA LYS A 108 -22.64 10.23 2.99
C LYS A 108 -21.74 11.46 3.21
N GLN A 109 -20.80 11.38 4.15
CA GLN A 109 -19.97 12.49 4.61
C GLN A 109 -18.50 12.28 4.20
N GLU A 110 -18.25 12.06 2.91
CA GLU A 110 -16.88 11.89 2.40
C GLU A 110 -16.01 13.13 2.69
N ASP A 111 -16.62 14.29 2.68
CA ASP A 111 -15.97 15.60 2.93
C ASP A 111 -15.38 15.76 4.34
N ARG A 112 -15.71 14.87 5.27
CA ARG A 112 -15.09 14.81 6.60
C ARG A 112 -13.71 14.17 6.61
N LEU A 113 -13.41 13.29 5.64
CA LEU A 113 -12.15 12.53 5.61
C LEU A 113 -10.94 13.43 5.43
N ARG A 114 -9.86 13.09 6.15
CA ARG A 114 -8.56 13.75 6.06
C ARG A 114 -7.46 12.69 5.98
N LEU A 115 -6.28 13.08 5.51
CA LEU A 115 -5.12 12.18 5.53
C LEU A 115 -4.79 11.71 6.96
N ALA A 116 -4.97 12.59 7.96
CA ALA A 116 -4.77 12.27 9.37
C ALA A 116 -5.64 11.09 9.87
N ASP A 117 -6.84 10.88 9.31
CA ASP A 117 -7.67 9.74 9.68
C ASP A 117 -7.01 8.41 9.30
N TYR A 118 -6.37 8.34 8.13
CA TYR A 118 -5.63 7.15 7.69
C TYR A 118 -4.30 6.96 8.42
N ILE A 119 -3.66 8.06 8.85
CA ILE A 119 -2.49 8.01 9.74
C ILE A 119 -2.89 7.37 11.06
N ALA A 120 -3.93 7.86 11.70
CA ALA A 120 -4.44 7.34 12.98
C ALA A 120 -4.92 5.87 12.89
N ASP A 121 -5.49 5.46 11.75
CA ASP A 121 -5.88 4.07 11.52
C ASP A 121 -4.64 3.15 11.45
N ALA A 122 -3.57 3.63 10.81
CA ALA A 122 -2.33 2.88 10.74
C ALA A 122 -1.63 2.73 12.10
N GLU A 123 -1.65 3.77 12.93
CA GLU A 123 -1.14 3.73 14.31
C GLU A 123 -1.91 2.69 15.13
N ALA A 124 -3.24 2.71 15.08
CA ALA A 124 -4.07 1.74 15.80
C ALA A 124 -3.80 0.28 15.37
N LEU A 125 -3.52 0.04 14.08
CA LEU A 125 -3.16 -1.29 13.58
C LEU A 125 -1.72 -1.68 13.96
N THR A 126 -0.83 -0.72 14.08
CA THR A 126 0.54 -0.92 14.60
C THR A 126 0.49 -1.35 16.06
N ASP A 127 -0.31 -0.64 16.88
CA ASP A 127 -0.51 -0.99 18.28
C ASP A 127 -1.15 -2.37 18.43
N TYR A 128 -2.16 -2.69 17.61
CA TYR A 128 -2.74 -4.03 17.58
C TYR A 128 -1.69 -5.12 17.31
N LEU A 129 -0.77 -4.93 16.36
CA LEU A 129 0.29 -5.90 16.11
C LEU A 129 1.23 -6.09 17.30
N LYS A 130 1.56 -5.02 18.01
CA LYS A 130 2.36 -5.09 19.24
C LYS A 130 1.62 -5.84 20.35
N GLU A 131 0.33 -5.55 20.56
CA GLU A 131 -0.52 -6.25 21.52
C GLU A 131 -0.64 -7.75 21.20
N ARG A 132 -0.52 -8.11 19.90
CA ARG A 132 -0.48 -9.50 19.45
C ARG A 132 0.89 -10.17 19.68
N GLY A 133 1.88 -9.43 20.17
CA GLY A 133 3.21 -9.94 20.55
C GLY A 133 4.26 -9.88 19.44
N PHE A 134 4.01 -9.19 18.31
CA PHE A 134 5.04 -8.95 17.32
C PHE A 134 6.08 -7.96 17.84
N LEU A 135 7.35 -8.37 17.84
CA LEU A 135 8.46 -7.57 18.37
C LEU A 135 8.91 -6.50 17.37
N ILE A 136 8.78 -6.80 16.07
CA ILE A 136 9.21 -5.96 14.96
C ILE A 136 7.98 -5.65 14.09
N THR A 137 7.54 -4.39 14.09
CA THR A 137 6.41 -3.95 13.25
C THR A 137 6.94 -3.04 12.13
N ILE A 138 6.73 -3.46 10.88
CA ILE A 138 7.16 -2.74 9.69
C ILE A 138 5.95 -2.11 9.00
N LEU A 139 6.05 -0.83 8.68
CA LEU A 139 5.03 -0.11 7.93
C LEU A 139 5.36 -0.16 6.43
N ALA A 140 4.79 -1.12 5.69
CA ALA A 140 4.93 -1.23 4.24
C ALA A 140 3.74 -0.58 3.54
N ARG A 141 3.98 0.45 2.75
CA ARG A 141 2.92 1.27 2.19
C ARG A 141 3.09 1.56 0.73
N HIS A 142 1.99 1.38 0.04
CA HIS A 142 1.91 1.53 -1.39
C HIS A 142 1.39 2.92 -1.80
N SER A 143 2.06 3.57 -2.76
CA SER A 143 1.60 4.80 -3.40
C SER A 143 1.32 5.94 -2.39
N GLU A 144 0.10 6.50 -2.34
CA GLU A 144 -0.35 7.49 -1.34
C GLU A 144 -0.08 7.04 0.10
N GLY A 145 -0.29 5.76 0.36
CA GLY A 145 -0.02 5.18 1.67
C GLY A 145 1.41 5.43 2.15
N SER A 146 2.39 5.56 1.25
CA SER A 146 3.79 5.84 1.61
C SER A 146 3.93 7.11 2.42
N LEU A 147 3.29 8.21 2.03
CA LEU A 147 3.32 9.47 2.79
C LEU A 147 2.67 9.33 4.17
N ALA A 148 1.48 8.71 4.22
CA ALA A 148 0.79 8.53 5.50
C ALA A 148 1.59 7.64 6.47
N ALA A 149 2.41 6.67 5.96
CA ALA A 149 3.33 5.88 6.78
C ALA A 149 4.47 6.69 7.38
N MET A 150 5.10 7.45 6.52
CA MET A 150 6.20 8.29 6.95
C MET A 150 5.71 9.29 8.00
N ALA A 151 4.52 9.88 7.80
CA ALA A 151 3.91 10.78 8.78
C ALA A 151 3.59 10.06 10.11
N ALA A 152 2.95 8.88 10.06
CA ALA A 152 2.71 8.08 11.26
C ALA A 152 4.01 7.70 11.99
N ALA A 153 5.06 7.33 11.25
CA ALA A 153 6.36 7.01 11.82
C ALA A 153 7.05 8.21 12.49
N THR A 154 6.72 9.45 12.11
CA THR A 154 7.24 10.65 12.77
C THR A 154 6.49 10.96 14.07
N GLU A 155 5.19 10.68 14.11
CA GLU A 155 4.33 10.96 15.26
C GLU A 155 4.40 9.84 16.32
N SER A 156 4.53 8.58 15.87
CA SER A 156 4.68 7.41 16.73
C SER A 156 5.94 6.62 16.33
N PRO A 157 7.09 6.85 16.97
CA PRO A 157 8.37 6.21 16.62
C PRO A 157 8.40 4.71 16.93
N ASP A 158 7.29 4.12 17.27
CA ASP A 158 7.15 2.76 17.76
C ASP A 158 7.22 1.65 16.68
N GLY A 159 7.17 2.00 15.38
CA GLY A 159 7.46 1.05 14.31
C GLY A 159 8.96 0.77 14.22
N ALA A 160 9.33 -0.45 13.86
CA ALA A 160 10.74 -0.83 13.72
C ALA A 160 11.36 -0.29 12.42
N ALA A 161 10.58 -0.18 11.35
CA ALA A 161 11.02 0.32 10.04
C ALA A 161 9.88 0.77 9.14
N VAL A 162 10.22 1.50 8.08
CA VAL A 162 9.29 1.96 7.04
C VAL A 162 9.73 1.43 5.68
N ILE A 163 8.79 0.89 4.90
CA ILE A 163 9.01 0.50 3.50
C ILE A 163 8.07 1.32 2.61
N SER A 164 8.62 2.18 1.77
CA SER A 164 7.90 2.93 0.75
C SER A 164 7.85 2.12 -0.54
N LEU A 165 6.66 1.69 -0.95
CA LEU A 165 6.42 0.91 -2.17
C LEU A 165 5.77 1.81 -3.22
N ALA A 166 6.46 2.13 -4.31
CA ALA A 166 5.98 3.02 -5.36
C ALA A 166 5.41 4.34 -4.80
N GLY A 167 6.05 4.88 -3.75
CA GLY A 167 5.63 6.09 -3.05
C GLY A 167 5.97 7.36 -3.81
N ALA A 168 5.09 8.39 -3.70
CA ALA A 168 5.37 9.71 -4.25
C ALA A 168 6.54 10.38 -3.51
N GLY A 169 7.47 10.94 -4.26
CA GLY A 169 8.59 11.75 -3.77
C GLY A 169 8.33 13.25 -3.87
N TYR A 170 7.20 13.65 -4.44
CA TYR A 170 6.78 15.03 -4.61
C TYR A 170 5.38 15.26 -4.03
N PRO A 171 5.01 16.50 -3.68
CA PRO A 171 3.66 16.85 -3.22
C PRO A 171 2.57 16.38 -4.17
N ILE A 172 1.41 16.03 -3.62
CA ILE A 172 0.33 15.42 -4.42
C ILE A 172 -0.20 16.34 -5.52
N ASP A 173 -0.19 17.65 -5.32
CA ASP A 173 -0.57 18.61 -6.36
C ASP A 173 0.36 18.52 -7.59
N GLU A 174 1.67 18.35 -7.38
CA GLU A 174 2.64 18.16 -8.47
C GLU A 174 2.44 16.81 -9.18
N ILE A 175 2.20 15.73 -8.41
CA ILE A 175 1.92 14.39 -8.95
C ILE A 175 0.64 14.40 -9.79
N LEU A 176 -0.47 14.93 -9.27
CA LEU A 176 -1.75 15.01 -9.99
C LEU A 176 -1.63 15.89 -11.24
N GLN A 177 -0.92 17.01 -11.15
CA GLN A 177 -0.67 17.88 -12.30
C GLN A 177 0.05 17.10 -13.41
N LEU A 178 1.10 16.34 -13.07
CA LEU A 178 1.88 15.57 -14.03
C LEU A 178 1.05 14.43 -14.65
N GLN A 179 0.37 13.63 -13.83
CA GLN A 179 -0.44 12.50 -14.28
C GLN A 179 -1.58 12.96 -15.19
N LEU A 180 -2.35 13.98 -14.77
CA LEU A 180 -3.47 14.48 -15.54
C LEU A 180 -3.02 15.21 -16.81
N THR A 181 -1.90 15.91 -16.79
CA THR A 181 -1.33 16.50 -18.01
C THR A 181 -0.98 15.42 -19.03
N ARG A 182 -0.32 14.34 -18.62
CA ARG A 182 0.02 13.21 -19.52
C ARG A 182 -1.22 12.55 -20.12
N GLU A 183 -2.28 12.41 -19.34
CA GLU A 183 -3.53 11.82 -19.86
C GLU A 183 -4.30 12.77 -20.77
N LEU A 184 -4.40 14.04 -20.41
CA LEU A 184 -5.24 15.02 -21.11
C LEU A 184 -4.61 15.59 -22.35
N ILE A 185 -3.27 15.63 -22.46
CA ILE A 185 -2.57 16.29 -23.55
C ILE A 185 -2.98 15.77 -24.94
N SER A 186 -3.23 14.48 -25.06
CA SER A 186 -3.63 13.83 -26.32
C SER A 186 -5.15 13.78 -26.52
N TYR A 187 -5.93 13.94 -25.44
CA TYR A 187 -7.38 13.73 -25.46
C TYR A 187 -8.16 15.04 -25.38
N ASN A 188 -7.82 15.91 -24.41
CA ASN A 188 -8.48 17.22 -24.21
C ASN A 188 -7.52 18.21 -23.53
N PRO A 189 -6.56 18.79 -24.26
CA PRO A 189 -5.54 19.68 -23.69
C PRO A 189 -6.12 20.94 -23.05
N GLY A 190 -7.33 21.39 -23.42
CA GLY A 190 -7.99 22.53 -22.80
C GLY A 190 -8.30 22.34 -21.31
N LEU A 191 -8.46 21.10 -20.86
CA LEU A 191 -8.70 20.77 -19.45
C LEU A 191 -7.44 20.91 -18.57
N ILE A 192 -6.25 21.00 -19.14
CA ILE A 192 -5.01 21.17 -18.38
C ILE A 192 -5.05 22.45 -17.57
N LEU A 193 -5.60 23.54 -18.13
CA LEU A 193 -5.77 24.81 -17.42
C LEU A 193 -6.78 24.70 -16.26
N ASN A 194 -7.84 23.91 -16.44
CA ASN A 194 -8.79 23.62 -15.36
C ASN A 194 -8.09 22.86 -14.21
N VAL A 195 -7.30 21.83 -14.52
CA VAL A 195 -6.52 21.08 -13.53
C VAL A 195 -5.60 22.03 -12.75
N GLN A 196 -4.83 22.88 -13.42
CA GLN A 196 -3.95 23.85 -12.79
C GLN A 196 -4.70 24.81 -11.87
N SER A 197 -5.83 25.35 -12.33
CA SER A 197 -6.67 26.26 -11.55
C SER A 197 -7.21 25.58 -10.30
N ILE A 198 -7.76 24.36 -10.44
CA ILE A 198 -8.31 23.58 -9.33
C ILE A 198 -7.22 23.29 -8.30
N LEU A 199 -6.08 22.71 -8.72
CA LEU A 199 -4.97 22.39 -7.82
C LEU A 199 -4.43 23.61 -7.10
N SER A 200 -4.29 24.75 -7.80
CA SER A 200 -3.86 26.00 -7.19
C SER A 200 -4.81 26.50 -6.09
N ARG A 201 -6.14 26.36 -6.29
CA ARG A 201 -7.14 26.71 -5.27
C ARG A 201 -7.07 25.77 -4.07
N LEU A 202 -7.03 24.45 -4.33
CA LEU A 202 -6.94 23.45 -3.28
C LEU A 202 -5.66 23.60 -2.42
N LYS A 203 -4.54 23.91 -3.06
CA LYS A 203 -3.27 24.18 -2.34
C LYS A 203 -3.37 25.40 -1.41
N GLN A 204 -4.25 26.36 -1.73
CA GLN A 204 -4.56 27.51 -0.85
C GLN A 204 -5.63 27.19 0.21
N GLY A 205 -6.06 25.94 0.33
CA GLY A 205 -7.13 25.53 1.26
C GLY A 205 -8.53 25.93 0.80
N LYS A 206 -8.72 26.30 -0.48
CA LYS A 206 -10.00 26.78 -1.03
C LYS A 206 -10.65 25.72 -1.91
N THR A 207 -11.86 25.31 -1.58
CA THR A 207 -12.66 24.44 -2.41
C THR A 207 -13.26 25.16 -3.62
N THR A 208 -13.76 24.40 -4.60
CA THR A 208 -14.47 24.91 -5.78
C THR A 208 -15.54 23.90 -6.23
N GLU A 209 -16.68 24.42 -6.70
CA GLU A 209 -17.73 23.60 -7.30
C GLU A 209 -17.65 23.57 -8.84
N ASP A 210 -16.87 24.49 -9.41
CA ASP A 210 -16.65 24.57 -10.87
C ASP A 210 -15.64 23.50 -11.31
N ILE A 211 -16.14 22.27 -11.40
CA ILE A 211 -15.35 21.08 -11.77
C ILE A 211 -15.91 20.49 -13.07
N PRO A 212 -15.14 20.45 -14.16
CA PRO A 212 -15.53 19.75 -15.37
C PRO A 212 -15.94 18.31 -15.10
N ALA A 213 -17.01 17.82 -15.75
CA ALA A 213 -17.60 16.50 -15.49
C ALA A 213 -16.56 15.36 -15.52
N ILE A 214 -15.61 15.40 -16.47
CA ILE A 214 -14.55 14.39 -16.61
C ILE A 214 -13.55 14.40 -15.44
N LEU A 215 -13.41 15.50 -14.71
CA LEU A 215 -12.52 15.66 -13.56
C LEU A 215 -13.20 15.36 -12.23
N GLN A 216 -14.52 15.13 -12.20
CA GLN A 216 -15.31 14.86 -11.00
C GLN A 216 -14.82 13.60 -10.26
N GLY A 217 -14.29 12.61 -10.98
CA GLY A 217 -13.73 11.39 -10.35
C GLY A 217 -12.65 11.69 -9.30
N ILE A 218 -11.87 12.76 -9.53
CA ILE A 218 -10.75 13.15 -8.66
C ILE A 218 -11.11 14.37 -7.80
N PHE A 219 -11.72 15.40 -8.41
CA PHE A 219 -11.89 16.71 -7.78
C PHE A 219 -13.32 17.02 -7.34
N ARG A 220 -14.23 16.01 -7.25
CA ARG A 220 -15.57 16.24 -6.74
C ARG A 220 -15.55 17.01 -5.40
N PRO A 221 -16.50 17.91 -5.14
CA PRO A 221 -16.48 18.76 -3.95
C PRO A 221 -16.27 18.00 -2.64
N SER A 222 -16.87 16.80 -2.50
CA SER A 222 -16.73 15.96 -1.33
C SER A 222 -15.31 15.42 -1.08
N ALA A 223 -14.49 15.23 -2.13
CA ALA A 223 -13.11 14.77 -2.02
C ALA A 223 -12.10 15.91 -1.78
N GLN A 224 -12.46 17.15 -2.03
CA GLN A 224 -11.51 18.27 -1.96
C GLN A 224 -10.95 18.53 -0.55
N PRO A 225 -11.71 18.43 0.54
CA PRO A 225 -11.14 18.57 1.88
C PRO A 225 -10.06 17.55 2.19
N TYR A 226 -10.22 16.32 1.67
CA TYR A 226 -9.18 15.29 1.76
C TYR A 226 -7.91 15.69 0.98
N LEU A 227 -8.05 16.09 -0.29
CA LEU A 227 -6.93 16.54 -1.12
C LEU A 227 -6.21 17.75 -0.49
N ILE A 228 -6.95 18.73 0.05
CA ILE A 228 -6.38 19.88 0.76
C ILE A 228 -5.55 19.41 1.94
N SER A 229 -6.04 18.45 2.74
CA SER A 229 -5.29 17.91 3.87
C SER A 229 -4.02 17.17 3.44
N TRP A 230 -4.06 16.48 2.30
CA TRP A 230 -2.91 15.77 1.75
C TRP A 230 -1.85 16.74 1.20
N MET A 231 -2.27 17.84 0.54
CA MET A 231 -1.38 18.88 0.00
C MET A 231 -0.58 19.66 1.06
N GLN A 232 -0.87 19.45 2.34
CA GLN A 232 -0.09 20.04 3.44
C GLN A 232 1.26 19.34 3.64
N TYR A 233 1.46 18.18 3.03
CA TYR A 233 2.66 17.36 3.22
C TYR A 233 3.55 17.37 1.98
N ASP A 234 4.84 17.64 2.20
CA ASP A 234 5.89 17.33 1.22
C ASP A 234 6.57 16.02 1.65
N PRO A 235 6.50 14.95 0.84
CA PRO A 235 7.10 13.67 1.18
C PRO A 235 8.60 13.75 1.51
N ARG A 236 9.32 14.69 0.88
CA ARG A 236 10.75 14.92 1.11
C ARG A 236 11.02 15.50 2.50
N GLU A 237 10.15 16.37 3.00
CA GLU A 237 10.25 16.90 4.35
C GLU A 237 9.84 15.86 5.41
N VAL A 238 8.82 15.08 5.10
CA VAL A 238 8.34 14.04 6.02
C VAL A 238 9.38 12.94 6.20
N ILE A 239 9.98 12.42 5.10
CA ILE A 239 10.96 11.33 5.19
C ILE A 239 12.23 11.73 5.96
N ARG A 240 12.63 13.01 5.94
CA ARG A 240 13.76 13.52 6.75
C ARG A 240 13.52 13.39 8.25
N GLN A 241 12.26 13.40 8.67
CA GLN A 241 11.88 13.34 10.09
C GLN A 241 11.72 11.91 10.59
N VAL A 242 11.58 10.92 9.69
CA VAL A 242 11.51 9.50 10.04
C VAL A 242 12.84 9.08 10.68
N LYS A 243 12.82 8.51 11.87
CA LYS A 243 14.03 8.10 12.61
C LYS A 243 14.39 6.64 12.37
N GLN A 244 13.40 5.84 12.03
CA GLN A 244 13.53 4.41 11.78
C GLN A 244 14.32 4.15 10.48
N PRO A 245 14.89 2.95 10.30
CA PRO A 245 15.38 2.48 9.01
C PRO A 245 14.31 2.61 7.93
N VAL A 246 14.69 3.03 6.73
CA VAL A 246 13.79 3.23 5.60
C VAL A 246 14.28 2.44 4.39
N LEU A 247 13.36 1.70 3.77
CA LEU A 247 13.55 1.10 2.45
C LEU A 247 12.62 1.80 1.44
N ILE A 248 13.19 2.29 0.34
CA ILE A 248 12.46 2.91 -0.77
C ILE A 248 12.52 1.95 -1.96
N VAL A 249 11.36 1.46 -2.41
CA VAL A 249 11.27 0.57 -3.57
C VAL A 249 10.34 1.16 -4.61
N ASN A 250 10.82 1.27 -5.84
CA ASN A 250 10.01 1.66 -7.00
C ASN A 250 10.27 0.73 -8.18
N GLY A 251 9.33 0.67 -9.12
CA GLY A 251 9.55 0.01 -10.40
C GLY A 251 9.99 0.99 -11.48
N ASP A 252 10.86 0.57 -12.38
CA ASP A 252 11.21 1.37 -13.56
C ASP A 252 10.11 1.35 -14.63
N ASN A 253 9.17 0.41 -14.53
CA ASN A 253 8.00 0.27 -15.40
C ASN A 253 6.70 0.80 -14.76
N ASP A 254 6.82 1.66 -13.74
CA ASP A 254 5.70 2.31 -13.07
C ASP A 254 5.19 3.50 -13.90
N ILE A 255 3.95 3.39 -14.41
CA ILE A 255 3.30 4.42 -15.24
C ILE A 255 2.63 5.52 -14.44
N GLN A 256 2.51 5.38 -13.10
CA GLN A 256 1.86 6.36 -12.23
C GLN A 256 2.91 7.17 -11.45
N ILE A 257 3.83 6.50 -10.79
CA ILE A 257 4.88 7.10 -9.96
C ILE A 257 6.23 6.67 -10.54
N SER A 258 6.86 7.54 -11.32
CA SER A 258 8.15 7.25 -11.95
C SER A 258 9.27 7.07 -10.91
N ALA A 259 10.34 6.38 -11.29
CA ALA A 259 11.51 6.14 -10.45
C ALA A 259 12.16 7.42 -9.90
N ASP A 260 11.96 8.57 -10.56
CA ASP A 260 12.43 9.89 -10.07
C ASP A 260 11.85 10.22 -8.67
N ASN A 261 10.69 9.68 -8.32
CA ASN A 261 10.10 9.86 -6.99
C ASN A 261 10.93 9.14 -5.92
N ALA A 262 11.39 7.91 -6.20
CA ALA A 262 12.29 7.18 -5.30
C ALA A 262 13.64 7.90 -5.18
N GLU A 263 14.13 8.50 -6.26
CA GLU A 263 15.35 9.31 -6.25
C GLU A 263 15.18 10.54 -5.35
N ALA A 264 14.07 11.26 -5.48
CA ALA A 264 13.79 12.46 -4.67
C ALA A 264 13.70 12.11 -3.16
N LEU A 265 13.08 10.98 -2.81
CA LEU A 265 13.02 10.48 -1.44
C LEU A 265 14.42 10.09 -0.92
N ALA A 266 15.22 9.38 -1.70
CA ALA A 266 16.57 8.97 -1.33
C ALA A 266 17.52 10.17 -1.18
N GLN A 267 17.39 11.20 -2.00
CA GLN A 267 18.14 12.46 -1.83
C GLN A 267 17.75 13.20 -0.54
N ALA A 268 16.47 13.13 -0.18
CA ALA A 268 15.99 13.72 1.07
C ALA A 268 16.43 12.90 2.30
N ARG A 269 16.62 11.58 2.15
CA ARG A 269 17.04 10.63 3.20
C ARG A 269 18.21 9.77 2.70
N PRO A 270 19.47 10.27 2.70
CA PRO A 270 20.62 9.56 2.08
C PRO A 270 21.01 8.24 2.74
N ASP A 271 20.60 8.01 3.98
CA ASP A 271 20.83 6.77 4.73
C ASP A 271 19.72 5.72 4.49
N ALA A 272 18.69 6.03 3.70
CA ALA A 272 17.68 5.04 3.31
C ALA A 272 18.23 4.07 2.25
N ASP A 273 17.84 2.80 2.36
CA ASP A 273 18.05 1.84 1.27
C ASP A 273 17.12 2.21 0.10
N LYS A 274 17.66 2.30 -1.11
CA LYS A 274 16.87 2.53 -2.32
C LYS A 274 17.06 1.42 -3.33
N VAL A 275 15.98 0.85 -3.83
CA VAL A 275 15.99 -0.18 -4.87
C VAL A 275 14.99 0.17 -5.97
N ILE A 276 15.45 0.19 -7.22
CA ILE A 276 14.60 0.23 -8.41
C ILE A 276 14.51 -1.19 -8.95
N VAL A 277 13.29 -1.73 -9.02
CA VAL A 277 13.02 -3.09 -9.50
C VAL A 277 12.69 -3.04 -10.98
N GLU A 278 13.55 -3.67 -11.79
CA GLU A 278 13.38 -3.75 -13.24
C GLU A 278 12.06 -4.42 -13.61
N GLY A 279 11.31 -3.81 -14.53
CA GLY A 279 10.02 -4.30 -15.04
C GLY A 279 8.86 -4.27 -14.04
N MET A 280 9.05 -3.79 -12.81
CA MET A 280 7.96 -3.70 -11.84
C MET A 280 7.06 -2.51 -12.14
N THR A 281 5.75 -2.78 -12.21
CA THR A 281 4.70 -1.77 -12.43
C THR A 281 4.25 -1.14 -11.11
N HIS A 282 3.38 -0.11 -11.22
CA HIS A 282 2.75 0.51 -10.03
C HIS A 282 1.99 -0.50 -9.15
N LEU A 283 1.42 -1.54 -9.73
CA LEU A 283 0.73 -2.61 -8.99
C LEU A 283 1.68 -3.62 -8.33
N LEU A 284 2.98 -3.32 -8.24
CA LEU A 284 4.01 -4.19 -7.67
C LEU A 284 4.16 -5.53 -8.41
N LYS A 285 3.64 -5.62 -9.63
CA LYS A 285 3.67 -6.82 -10.48
C LYS A 285 4.72 -6.65 -11.58
N GLN A 286 5.29 -7.78 -12.00
CA GLN A 286 6.26 -7.81 -13.09
C GLN A 286 5.56 -7.69 -14.45
N SER A 287 6.08 -6.85 -15.35
CA SER A 287 5.59 -6.74 -16.73
C SER A 287 6.66 -6.22 -17.67
N GLU A 288 6.70 -6.76 -18.89
CA GLU A 288 7.51 -6.24 -20.00
C GLU A 288 6.76 -5.17 -20.82
N VAL A 289 5.47 -4.97 -20.55
CA VAL A 289 4.64 -3.97 -21.25
C VAL A 289 4.95 -2.60 -20.70
N THR A 290 5.58 -1.75 -21.50
CA THR A 290 5.96 -0.37 -21.13
C THR A 290 4.95 0.69 -21.58
N ASP A 291 4.11 0.37 -22.57
CA ASP A 291 3.06 1.29 -23.03
C ASP A 291 1.96 1.46 -21.97
N PRO A 292 1.66 2.70 -21.53
CA PRO A 292 0.73 2.93 -20.43
C PRO A 292 -0.70 2.47 -20.73
N GLN A 293 -1.19 2.60 -21.97
CA GLN A 293 -2.55 2.19 -22.32
C GLN A 293 -2.65 0.66 -22.34
N ARG A 294 -1.63 0.00 -22.85
CA ARG A 294 -1.57 -1.46 -22.81
C ARG A 294 -1.43 -1.99 -21.40
N GLN A 295 -0.63 -1.37 -20.52
CA GLN A 295 -0.58 -1.77 -19.10
C GLN A 295 -1.96 -1.72 -18.47
N LYS A 296 -2.72 -0.61 -18.65
CA LYS A 296 -4.08 -0.44 -18.10
C LYS A 296 -5.05 -1.54 -18.55
N THR A 297 -4.90 -2.08 -19.75
CA THR A 297 -5.78 -3.11 -20.33
C THR A 297 -5.25 -4.53 -20.19
N THR A 298 -4.04 -4.73 -19.69
CA THR A 298 -3.40 -6.03 -19.49
C THR A 298 -3.09 -6.27 -18.04
N ILE A 299 -1.89 -5.88 -17.54
CA ILE A 299 -1.43 -6.21 -16.19
C ILE A 299 -2.34 -5.65 -15.09
N TYR A 300 -2.98 -4.48 -15.32
CA TYR A 300 -3.93 -3.91 -14.37
C TYR A 300 -5.24 -4.70 -14.30
N MET A 301 -5.59 -5.42 -15.34
CA MET A 301 -6.79 -6.28 -15.41
C MET A 301 -6.48 -7.75 -15.11
N ASP A 302 -5.23 -8.10 -14.88
CA ASP A 302 -4.83 -9.47 -14.54
C ASP A 302 -4.74 -9.66 -13.03
N ALA A 303 -5.85 -10.14 -12.45
CA ALA A 303 -5.95 -10.46 -11.02
C ALA A 303 -5.01 -11.60 -10.59
N ALA A 304 -4.53 -12.43 -11.54
CA ALA A 304 -3.69 -13.60 -11.26
C ALA A 304 -2.20 -13.30 -11.41
N ALA A 305 -1.82 -12.20 -12.09
CA ALA A 305 -0.41 -11.84 -12.24
C ALA A 305 0.27 -11.66 -10.88
N PRO A 306 1.38 -12.37 -10.60
CA PRO A 306 2.03 -12.35 -9.30
C PRO A 306 2.70 -11.00 -9.02
N VAL A 307 2.90 -10.68 -7.75
CA VAL A 307 3.80 -9.60 -7.35
C VAL A 307 5.25 -9.94 -7.72
N SER A 308 6.07 -8.91 -7.93
CA SER A 308 7.48 -9.10 -8.29
C SER A 308 8.23 -9.91 -7.23
N GLU A 309 8.84 -11.04 -7.63
CA GLU A 309 9.66 -11.85 -6.72
C GLU A 309 10.87 -11.05 -6.20
N LYS A 310 11.44 -10.18 -7.04
CA LYS A 310 12.54 -9.30 -6.63
C LYS A 310 12.12 -8.33 -5.53
N LEU A 311 10.90 -7.78 -5.60
CA LEU A 311 10.34 -6.95 -4.53
C LEU A 311 10.28 -7.73 -3.21
N VAL A 312 9.73 -8.94 -3.24
CA VAL A 312 9.58 -9.79 -2.04
C VAL A 312 10.94 -10.08 -1.42
N THR A 313 11.93 -10.47 -2.23
CA THR A 313 13.30 -10.70 -1.78
C THR A 313 13.89 -9.45 -1.11
N VAL A 314 13.78 -8.29 -1.76
CA VAL A 314 14.31 -7.01 -1.22
C VAL A 314 13.66 -6.66 0.12
N MET A 315 12.34 -6.83 0.23
CA MET A 315 11.63 -6.59 1.49
C MET A 315 12.09 -7.57 2.59
N ALA A 316 12.16 -8.87 2.28
CA ALA A 316 12.57 -9.88 3.23
C ALA A 316 14.02 -9.68 3.72
N ASP A 317 14.93 -9.37 2.82
CA ASP A 317 16.34 -9.08 3.16
C ASP A 317 16.48 -7.83 4.03
N PHE A 318 15.67 -6.78 3.76
CA PHE A 318 15.63 -5.59 4.60
C PHE A 318 15.10 -5.90 6.00
N ILE A 319 13.99 -6.63 6.10
CA ILE A 319 13.34 -6.98 7.38
C ILE A 319 14.26 -7.84 8.25
N ARG A 320 15.01 -8.78 7.66
CA ARG A 320 15.97 -9.66 8.39
C ARG A 320 17.18 -8.92 8.95
N ARG A 321 17.43 -7.67 8.52
CA ARG A 321 18.55 -6.84 9.02
C ARG A 321 18.17 -5.92 10.17
N ILE A 322 16.87 -5.83 10.48
CA ILE A 322 16.31 -5.03 11.56
C ILE A 322 16.19 -5.87 12.83
#